data_a449110b62f083ff720bb2aa01641026
#
_entry.id   a449110b62f083ff720bb2aa01641026
#
_cell.length_a   1.000
_cell.length_b   1.000
_cell.length_c   1.000
_cell.angle_alpha   90.00
_cell.angle_beta   90.00
_cell.angle_gamma   90.00
#
_symmetry.space_group_name_H-M   'P 1'
#
loop_
_entity.id
_entity.type
_entity.pdbx_description
1 polymer ?
#
loop_
_entity_poly.entity_id
_entity_poly.type
_entity_poly.pdbx_seq_one_letter_code
_entity_poly.pdbx_strand_id
1 'polypeptide(L)'
;SVELVIHYGSPRQVSKLVQRIGRSRHSRNSSARGLIITNNPDDEFEATAILDRIKNSSIEEQKIHDNSLDVLAHHLVGLSFQIGEVSVDFAYKIIKQAYPFRNLTLDEFCDVLEIFDGIYILYFDKEKMKFWKKRNSFRYYYENLSTIPDILKFKVFDSVGKKIIGSLDQRFVGDYGDQGNIFVLRGMQWRILNVDEKAFQVNVEPISGGGKKVPYWEGESIPVDYDTAQKVGLFRAKTKHGTLSVLNKTISELNFNVIPDEKTIVIESVRVDGTIIIHACFGTKINATLATVLSSLLSSTLGYIVESRSDAYRIVLTSNARIHK
;
A
#
# COMPACT_ATOMS: atom_id res chain seq x y z
N SER A 1 -22.06 11.97 -16.14
CA SER A 1 -22.11 10.80 -15.23
C SER A 1 -21.35 9.64 -15.85
N VAL A 2 -20.60 8.89 -15.04
CA VAL A 2 -19.89 7.70 -15.51
C VAL A 2 -20.91 6.56 -15.63
N GLU A 3 -21.00 5.90 -16.79
CA GLU A 3 -21.95 4.81 -17.01
C GLU A 3 -21.37 3.44 -16.70
N LEU A 4 -20.05 3.27 -16.89
CA LEU A 4 -19.30 2.02 -16.71
C LEU A 4 -17.94 2.32 -16.07
N VAL A 5 -17.57 1.53 -15.09
CA VAL A 5 -16.21 1.50 -14.54
C VAL A 5 -15.49 0.27 -15.08
N ILE A 6 -14.35 0.46 -15.73
CA ILE A 6 -13.48 -0.63 -16.17
C ILE A 6 -12.28 -0.70 -15.21
N HIS A 7 -12.11 -1.86 -14.60
CA HIS A 7 -11.01 -2.14 -13.69
C HIS A 7 -9.98 -3.04 -14.38
N TYR A 8 -8.74 -2.57 -14.49
CA TYR A 8 -7.64 -3.35 -15.06
C TYR A 8 -6.83 -4.01 -13.95
N GLY A 9 -6.62 -5.32 -14.07
CA GLY A 9 -6.07 -6.18 -13.02
C GLY A 9 -7.09 -6.57 -11.96
N SER A 10 -6.66 -7.29 -10.92
CA SER A 10 -7.52 -7.62 -9.78
C SER A 10 -7.77 -6.38 -8.90
N PRO A 11 -8.98 -6.19 -8.38
CA PRO A 11 -9.27 -5.12 -7.42
C PRO A 11 -8.67 -5.35 -6.03
N ARG A 12 -8.12 -6.50 -5.74
CA ARG A 12 -7.47 -6.95 -4.50
C ARG A 12 -8.40 -7.06 -3.29
N GLN A 13 -9.45 -6.25 -3.19
CA GLN A 13 -10.42 -6.21 -2.10
C GLN A 13 -11.83 -6.00 -2.62
N VAL A 14 -12.80 -6.62 -1.95
CA VAL A 14 -14.24 -6.45 -2.21
C VAL A 14 -14.63 -4.98 -2.00
N SER A 15 -14.24 -4.40 -0.87
CA SER A 15 -14.54 -3.00 -0.51
C SER A 15 -14.06 -2.01 -1.57
N LYS A 16 -12.86 -2.21 -2.11
CA LYS A 16 -12.30 -1.33 -3.16
C LYS A 16 -13.05 -1.48 -4.48
N LEU A 17 -13.43 -2.70 -4.85
CA LEU A 17 -14.24 -2.93 -6.05
C LEU A 17 -15.60 -2.26 -5.93
N VAL A 18 -16.30 -2.47 -4.81
CA VAL A 18 -17.61 -1.89 -4.56
C VAL A 18 -17.57 -0.36 -4.58
N GLN A 19 -16.57 0.24 -3.90
CA GLN A 19 -16.38 1.68 -3.89
C GLN A 19 -16.12 2.26 -5.29
N ARG A 20 -15.31 1.58 -6.12
CA ARG A 20 -14.98 2.03 -7.48
C ARG A 20 -16.17 1.89 -8.41
N ILE A 21 -16.83 0.73 -8.43
CA ILE A 21 -18.03 0.49 -9.25
C ILE A 21 -19.18 1.42 -8.83
N GLY A 22 -19.31 1.71 -7.53
CA GLY A 22 -20.28 2.64 -6.99
C GLY A 22 -20.12 4.08 -7.48
N ARG A 23 -19.07 4.41 -8.24
CA ARG A 23 -18.93 5.69 -8.95
C ARG A 23 -19.67 5.73 -10.29
N SER A 24 -20.15 4.57 -10.79
CA SER A 24 -20.99 4.51 -11.97
C SER A 24 -22.46 4.70 -11.61
N ARG A 25 -23.20 5.40 -12.50
CA ARG A 25 -24.68 5.56 -12.44
C ARG A 25 -25.22 6.05 -11.08
N HIS A 26 -24.95 7.26 -10.71
CA HIS A 26 -25.44 7.90 -9.47
C HIS A 26 -26.95 8.20 -9.41
N SER A 27 -27.81 7.62 -10.28
CA SER A 27 -29.25 7.82 -10.20
C SER A 27 -29.93 6.76 -9.32
N ARG A 28 -30.98 7.16 -8.60
CA ARG A 28 -31.70 6.29 -7.62
C ARG A 28 -32.27 4.99 -8.23
N ASN A 29 -32.46 4.93 -9.56
CA ASN A 29 -33.09 3.80 -10.25
C ASN A 29 -32.14 3.03 -11.17
N SER A 30 -30.83 3.21 -11.06
CA SER A 30 -29.86 2.51 -11.92
C SER A 30 -28.89 1.67 -11.09
N SER A 31 -28.65 0.44 -11.54
CA SER A 31 -27.61 -0.41 -10.96
C SER A 31 -26.24 0.02 -11.46
N ALA A 32 -25.27 0.09 -10.54
CA ALA A 32 -23.87 0.35 -10.88
C ALA A 32 -23.31 -0.78 -11.77
N ARG A 33 -22.49 -0.41 -12.77
CA ARG A 33 -21.88 -1.36 -13.71
C ARG A 33 -20.35 -1.29 -13.64
N GLY A 34 -19.72 -2.47 -13.55
CA GLY A 34 -18.28 -2.62 -13.60
C GLY A 34 -17.87 -3.78 -14.49
N LEU A 35 -16.69 -3.65 -15.11
CA LEU A 35 -16.00 -4.68 -15.85
C LEU A 35 -14.61 -4.84 -15.27
N ILE A 36 -14.18 -6.08 -15.02
CA ILE A 36 -12.81 -6.39 -14.61
C ILE A 36 -12.11 -7.04 -15.80
N ILE A 37 -10.95 -6.51 -16.17
CA ILE A 37 -10.06 -7.08 -17.19
C ILE A 37 -8.84 -7.62 -16.46
N THR A 38 -8.67 -8.93 -16.44
CA THR A 38 -7.53 -9.61 -15.83
C THR A 38 -6.41 -9.77 -16.84
N ASN A 39 -5.16 -9.77 -16.38
CA ASN A 39 -3.97 -9.84 -17.23
C ASN A 39 -3.07 -11.06 -16.94
N ASN A 40 -3.36 -11.81 -15.90
CA ASN A 40 -2.67 -13.03 -15.53
C ASN A 40 -3.59 -13.99 -14.77
N PRO A 41 -3.21 -15.28 -14.64
CA PRO A 41 -4.03 -16.30 -13.97
C PRO A 41 -4.36 -15.98 -12.50
N ASP A 42 -3.41 -15.42 -11.75
CA ASP A 42 -3.66 -15.09 -10.34
C ASP A 42 -4.73 -14.00 -10.20
N ASP A 43 -4.68 -12.98 -11.05
CA ASP A 43 -5.70 -11.92 -11.09
C ASP A 43 -7.09 -12.47 -11.44
N GLU A 44 -7.18 -13.47 -12.32
CA GLU A 44 -8.46 -14.06 -12.71
C GLU A 44 -9.08 -14.88 -11.57
N PHE A 45 -8.28 -15.70 -10.88
CA PHE A 45 -8.74 -16.41 -9.68
C PHE A 45 -9.13 -15.44 -8.57
N GLU A 46 -8.35 -14.39 -8.36
CA GLU A 46 -8.61 -13.37 -7.34
C GLU A 46 -9.87 -12.56 -7.64
N ALA A 47 -10.04 -12.10 -8.88
CA ALA A 47 -11.25 -11.40 -9.31
C ALA A 47 -12.49 -12.29 -9.14
N THR A 48 -12.39 -13.58 -9.49
CA THR A 48 -13.47 -14.56 -9.31
C THR A 48 -13.81 -14.75 -7.84
N ALA A 49 -12.80 -14.84 -6.97
CA ALA A 49 -13.00 -14.96 -5.51
C ALA A 49 -13.68 -13.70 -4.93
N ILE A 50 -13.26 -12.52 -5.37
CA ILE A 50 -13.85 -11.24 -4.94
C ILE A 50 -15.31 -11.13 -5.39
N LEU A 51 -15.62 -11.48 -6.65
CA LEU A 51 -17.01 -11.48 -7.16
C LEU A 51 -17.89 -12.46 -6.39
N ASP A 52 -17.36 -13.64 -6.03
CA ASP A 52 -18.10 -14.59 -5.21
C ASP A 52 -18.32 -14.07 -3.78
N ARG A 53 -17.34 -13.40 -3.18
CA ARG A 53 -17.50 -12.75 -1.87
C ARG A 53 -18.57 -11.65 -1.91
N ILE A 54 -18.64 -10.85 -2.97
CA ILE A 54 -19.71 -9.86 -3.16
C ILE A 54 -21.09 -10.53 -3.18
N LYS A 55 -21.25 -11.61 -3.93
CA LYS A 55 -22.53 -12.35 -3.99
C LYS A 55 -22.95 -12.88 -2.62
N ASN A 56 -22.00 -13.21 -1.77
CA ASN A 56 -22.25 -13.72 -0.43
C ASN A 56 -22.22 -12.61 0.66
N SER A 57 -22.20 -11.33 0.26
CA SER A 57 -22.15 -10.17 1.16
C SER A 57 -21.00 -10.21 2.17
N SER A 58 -19.88 -10.85 1.79
CA SER A 58 -18.66 -10.95 2.59
C SER A 58 -17.67 -9.85 2.19
N ILE A 59 -17.48 -8.88 3.07
CA ILE A 59 -16.55 -7.75 2.87
C ILE A 59 -15.41 -7.88 3.89
N GLU A 60 -14.23 -7.42 3.54
CA GLU A 60 -13.08 -7.39 4.43
C GLU A 60 -13.37 -6.49 5.65
N GLU A 61 -12.88 -6.91 6.81
CA GLU A 61 -12.90 -6.07 8.00
C GLU A 61 -12.04 -4.82 7.77
N GLN A 62 -12.65 -3.66 7.94
CA GLN A 62 -11.96 -2.38 7.84
C GLN A 62 -11.49 -1.96 9.23
N LYS A 63 -10.18 -1.96 9.44
CA LYS A 63 -9.60 -1.37 10.66
C LYS A 63 -9.65 0.15 10.54
N ILE A 64 -10.40 0.77 11.43
CA ILE A 64 -10.39 2.22 11.57
C ILE A 64 -9.16 2.59 12.38
N HIS A 65 -8.40 3.58 11.91
CA HIS A 65 -7.30 4.15 12.67
C HIS A 65 -7.87 4.85 13.91
N ASP A 66 -7.51 4.34 15.09
CA ASP A 66 -7.87 4.94 16.36
C ASP A 66 -6.82 6.00 16.75
N ASN A 67 -7.28 7.07 17.38
CA ASN A 67 -6.45 8.12 17.98
C ASN A 67 -5.39 8.70 17.04
N SER A 68 -5.76 9.06 15.80
CA SER A 68 -4.83 9.75 14.88
C SER A 68 -4.49 11.13 15.44
N LEU A 69 -3.36 11.25 16.15
CA LEU A 69 -2.99 12.46 16.90
C LEU A 69 -2.68 13.67 16.01
N ASP A 70 -2.27 13.45 14.77
CA ASP A 70 -2.11 14.47 13.73
C ASP A 70 -3.47 15.10 13.35
N VAL A 71 -4.50 14.27 13.19
CA VAL A 71 -5.88 14.73 12.94
C VAL A 71 -6.41 15.47 14.16
N LEU A 72 -6.19 14.92 15.37
CA LEU A 72 -6.54 15.60 16.62
C LEU A 72 -5.92 16.99 16.70
N ALA A 73 -4.62 17.08 16.47
CA ALA A 73 -3.85 18.32 16.51
C ALA A 73 -4.41 19.37 15.55
N HIS A 74 -4.73 18.99 14.32
CA HIS A 74 -5.36 19.89 13.34
C HIS A 74 -6.73 20.37 13.80
N HIS A 75 -7.56 19.50 14.37
CA HIS A 75 -8.87 19.86 14.91
C HIS A 75 -8.79 20.80 16.11
N LEU A 76 -7.82 20.63 17.01
CA LEU A 76 -7.61 21.54 18.15
C LEU A 76 -7.29 22.96 17.69
N VAL A 77 -6.46 23.10 16.67
CA VAL A 77 -6.18 24.41 16.06
C VAL A 77 -7.44 25.00 15.43
N GLY A 78 -8.21 24.18 14.68
CA GLY A 78 -9.49 24.61 14.09
C GLY A 78 -10.51 25.10 15.14
N LEU A 79 -10.65 24.37 16.25
CA LEU A 79 -11.51 24.79 17.37
C LEU A 79 -11.08 26.13 17.96
N SER A 80 -9.76 26.36 18.10
CA SER A 80 -9.24 27.64 18.61
C SER A 80 -9.53 28.82 17.68
N PHE A 81 -9.69 28.61 16.37
CA PHE A 81 -10.11 29.65 15.44
C PHE A 81 -11.58 29.96 15.55
N GLN A 82 -12.40 28.95 15.74
CA GLN A 82 -13.85 29.11 15.80
C GLN A 82 -14.32 29.73 17.12
N ILE A 83 -13.74 29.32 18.25
CA ILE A 83 -14.21 29.66 19.61
C ILE A 83 -13.33 30.73 20.28
N GLY A 84 -12.04 30.79 19.91
CA GLY A 84 -11.03 31.62 20.58
C GLY A 84 -10.37 30.88 21.73
N GLU A 85 -10.76 31.14 22.96
CA GLU A 85 -10.33 30.41 24.16
C GLU A 85 -11.22 29.21 24.39
N VAL A 86 -10.64 28.00 24.36
CA VAL A 86 -11.35 26.74 24.38
C VAL A 86 -11.04 25.98 25.68
N SER A 87 -12.07 25.51 26.38
CA SER A 87 -11.91 24.62 27.52
C SER A 87 -11.50 23.21 27.04
N VAL A 88 -10.51 22.60 27.69
CA VAL A 88 -10.09 21.21 27.45
C VAL A 88 -11.25 20.25 27.60
N ASP A 89 -12.02 20.35 28.68
CA ASP A 89 -13.19 19.48 28.92
C ASP A 89 -14.22 19.53 27.77
N PHE A 90 -14.50 20.73 27.28
CA PHE A 90 -15.40 20.93 26.15
C PHE A 90 -14.86 20.31 24.86
N ALA A 91 -13.61 20.60 24.52
CA ALA A 91 -12.99 20.08 23.29
C ALA A 91 -12.85 18.54 23.35
N TYR A 92 -12.42 17.99 24.48
CA TYR A 92 -12.29 16.57 24.69
C TYR A 92 -13.64 15.82 24.53
N LYS A 93 -14.72 16.35 25.12
CA LYS A 93 -16.06 15.79 24.96
C LYS A 93 -16.53 15.79 23.50
N ILE A 94 -16.26 16.86 22.75
CA ILE A 94 -16.63 16.91 21.33
C ILE A 94 -15.82 15.90 20.52
N ILE A 95 -14.51 15.88 20.69
CA ILE A 95 -13.62 14.98 19.96
C ILE A 95 -13.97 13.51 20.22
N LYS A 96 -14.27 13.13 21.45
CA LYS A 96 -14.66 11.75 21.80
C LYS A 96 -15.98 11.28 21.21
N GLN A 97 -16.82 12.16 20.70
CA GLN A 97 -18.03 11.75 19.97
C GLN A 97 -17.70 11.13 18.60
N ALA A 98 -16.52 11.44 18.03
CA ALA A 98 -16.08 10.80 16.81
C ALA A 98 -15.55 9.40 17.10
N TYR A 99 -16.07 8.40 16.36
CA TYR A 99 -15.73 6.99 16.57
C TYR A 99 -14.20 6.72 16.60
N PRO A 100 -13.35 7.32 15.75
CA PRO A 100 -11.90 7.10 15.81
C PRO A 100 -11.24 7.55 17.12
N PHE A 101 -11.87 8.48 17.87
CA PHE A 101 -11.34 9.01 19.13
C PHE A 101 -12.05 8.49 20.39
N ARG A 102 -12.91 7.47 20.24
CA ARG A 102 -13.64 6.89 21.39
C ARG A 102 -12.74 6.38 22.51
N ASN A 103 -11.54 5.92 22.18
CA ASN A 103 -10.55 5.38 23.10
C ASN A 103 -9.48 6.41 23.52
N LEU A 104 -9.55 7.65 23.02
CA LEU A 104 -8.59 8.71 23.35
C LEU A 104 -8.63 8.99 24.86
N THR A 105 -7.49 9.00 25.51
CA THR A 105 -7.35 9.39 26.91
C THR A 105 -7.22 10.89 27.07
N LEU A 106 -7.52 11.41 28.26
CA LEU A 106 -7.32 12.83 28.53
C LEU A 106 -5.84 13.20 28.55
N ASP A 107 -4.98 12.27 29.00
CA ASP A 107 -3.53 12.46 29.03
C ASP A 107 -2.97 12.61 27.60
N GLU A 108 -3.30 11.69 26.67
CA GLU A 108 -2.92 11.80 25.25
C GLU A 108 -3.42 13.11 24.63
N PHE A 109 -4.62 13.56 25.00
CA PHE A 109 -5.17 14.84 24.52
C PHE A 109 -4.34 16.03 25.03
N CYS A 110 -3.99 16.02 26.31
CA CYS A 110 -3.18 17.08 26.91
C CYS A 110 -1.74 17.05 26.39
N ASP A 111 -1.16 15.88 26.15
CA ASP A 111 0.18 15.75 25.55
C ASP A 111 0.26 16.45 24.18
N VAL A 112 -0.77 16.32 23.35
CA VAL A 112 -0.83 17.05 22.07
C VAL A 112 -0.87 18.57 22.28
N LEU A 113 -1.62 19.06 23.27
CA LEU A 113 -1.65 20.48 23.60
C LEU A 113 -0.29 20.98 24.12
N GLU A 114 0.41 20.19 24.95
CA GLU A 114 1.74 20.51 25.44
C GLU A 114 2.78 20.61 24.31
N ILE A 115 2.77 19.64 23.39
CA ILE A 115 3.62 19.67 22.21
C ILE A 115 3.34 20.94 21.41
N PHE A 116 2.06 21.32 21.20
CA PHE A 116 1.68 22.48 20.42
C PHE A 116 1.98 23.80 21.13
N ASP A 117 1.98 23.82 22.43
CA ASP A 117 2.47 24.97 23.19
C ASP A 117 3.99 25.13 23.05
N GLY A 118 4.74 24.03 23.16
CA GLY A 118 6.19 24.01 23.02
C GLY A 118 6.70 24.43 21.64
N ILE A 119 5.99 24.09 20.57
CA ILE A 119 6.33 24.50 19.19
C ILE A 119 5.62 25.78 18.72
N TYR A 120 5.03 26.54 19.65
CA TYR A 120 4.42 27.87 19.42
C TYR A 120 3.25 27.87 18.42
N ILE A 121 2.45 26.80 18.39
CA ILE A 121 1.21 26.72 17.60
C ILE A 121 0.00 27.08 18.44
N LEU A 122 -0.16 26.52 19.63
CA LEU A 122 -1.23 26.87 20.57
C LEU A 122 -0.64 27.36 21.89
N TYR A 123 -1.37 28.17 22.65
CA TYR A 123 -1.16 28.36 24.06
C TYR A 123 -1.95 27.31 24.83
N PHE A 124 -1.33 26.71 25.86
CA PHE A 124 -2.00 25.80 26.76
C PHE A 124 -1.77 26.20 28.22
N ASP A 125 -2.83 26.66 28.89
CA ASP A 125 -2.85 26.93 30.32
C ASP A 125 -3.30 25.69 31.08
N LYS A 126 -2.33 24.95 31.64
CA LYS A 126 -2.58 23.71 32.38
C LYS A 126 -3.38 23.96 33.69
N GLU A 127 -3.21 25.09 34.36
CA GLU A 127 -3.90 25.34 35.61
C GLU A 127 -5.39 25.62 35.35
N LYS A 128 -5.70 26.34 34.29
CA LYS A 128 -7.09 26.65 33.89
C LYS A 128 -7.70 25.61 32.95
N MET A 129 -6.91 24.63 32.49
CA MET A 129 -7.33 23.64 31.48
C MET A 129 -7.99 24.32 30.26
N LYS A 130 -7.27 25.26 29.65
CA LYS A 130 -7.73 26.04 28.50
C LYS A 130 -6.62 26.20 27.48
N PHE A 131 -6.99 26.29 26.21
CA PHE A 131 -6.05 26.56 25.13
C PHE A 131 -6.62 27.57 24.12
N TRP A 132 -5.72 28.25 23.40
CA TRP A 132 -6.07 29.22 22.36
C TRP A 132 -4.95 29.34 21.34
N LYS A 133 -5.25 29.98 20.20
CA LYS A 133 -4.32 30.16 19.08
C LYS A 133 -3.12 31.06 19.42
N LYS A 134 -1.95 30.69 18.86
CA LYS A 134 -0.77 31.55 18.73
C LYS A 134 -0.62 32.06 17.29
N ARG A 135 0.39 32.89 17.05
CA ARG A 135 0.64 33.50 15.73
C ARG A 135 0.85 32.43 14.63
N ASN A 136 1.50 31.31 14.95
CA ASN A 136 1.82 30.27 13.98
C ASN A 136 0.65 29.33 13.68
N SER A 137 -0.46 29.43 14.42
CA SER A 137 -1.63 28.55 14.22
C SER A 137 -2.20 28.62 12.81
N PHE A 138 -2.28 29.84 12.22
CA PHE A 138 -2.79 30.02 10.86
C PHE A 138 -1.92 29.32 9.83
N ARG A 139 -0.60 29.51 9.93
CA ARG A 139 0.34 28.86 9.03
C ARG A 139 0.21 27.34 9.11
N TYR A 140 0.26 26.79 10.33
CA TYR A 140 0.09 25.34 10.55
C TYR A 140 -1.22 24.83 9.97
N TYR A 141 -2.33 25.48 10.26
CA TYR A 141 -3.66 25.02 9.83
C TYR A 141 -3.79 24.95 8.29
N TYR A 142 -3.36 26.00 7.59
CA TYR A 142 -3.52 26.07 6.14
C TYR A 142 -2.45 25.29 5.37
N GLU A 143 -1.26 25.10 5.93
CA GLU A 143 -0.23 24.23 5.35
C GLU A 143 -0.56 22.74 5.53
N ASN A 144 -1.42 22.39 6.49
CA ASN A 144 -1.81 21.02 6.81
C ASN A 144 -3.32 20.78 6.66
N LEU A 145 -3.97 21.35 5.66
CA LEU A 145 -5.40 21.11 5.37
C LEU A 145 -5.71 19.64 5.10
N SER A 146 -4.73 18.89 4.62
CA SER A 146 -4.75 17.44 4.53
C SER A 146 -3.69 16.88 5.47
N THR A 147 -4.08 15.94 6.33
CA THR A 147 -3.15 15.17 7.16
C THR A 147 -2.53 13.99 6.40
N ILE A 148 -2.93 13.76 5.14
CA ILE A 148 -2.29 12.78 4.26
C ILE A 148 -0.96 13.41 3.79
N PRO A 149 0.20 12.85 4.16
CA PRO A 149 1.48 13.39 3.76
C PRO A 149 1.64 13.37 2.24
N ASP A 150 2.18 14.44 1.69
CA ASP A 150 2.57 14.47 0.31
C ASP A 150 3.72 13.48 0.08
N ILE A 151 3.56 12.58 -0.89
CA ILE A 151 4.64 11.71 -1.32
C ILE A 151 5.68 12.57 -2.03
N LEU A 152 6.89 12.63 -1.47
CA LEU A 152 7.99 13.35 -2.09
C LEU A 152 8.34 12.70 -3.44
N LYS A 153 8.35 13.51 -4.48
CA LYS A 153 8.66 13.08 -5.84
C LYS A 153 9.92 13.76 -6.34
N PHE A 154 10.80 12.98 -6.89
CA PHE A 154 12.00 13.45 -7.58
C PHE A 154 11.68 13.68 -9.05
N LYS A 155 11.97 14.87 -9.57
CA LYS A 155 11.88 15.16 -11.01
C LYS A 155 12.98 14.41 -11.76
N VAL A 156 12.65 13.74 -12.85
CA VAL A 156 13.65 13.09 -13.71
C VAL A 156 14.05 14.07 -14.80
N PHE A 157 15.30 14.49 -14.77
CA PHE A 157 15.85 15.44 -15.71
C PHE A 157 16.80 14.74 -16.71
N ASP A 158 16.44 14.77 -17.98
CA ASP A 158 17.28 14.30 -19.06
C ASP A 158 18.41 15.29 -19.29
N SER A 159 19.65 14.92 -18.93
CA SER A 159 20.84 15.76 -19.02
C SER A 159 21.30 16.01 -20.47
N VAL A 160 20.92 15.13 -21.41
CA VAL A 160 21.21 15.26 -22.82
C VAL A 160 20.15 16.12 -23.51
N GLY A 161 18.88 15.76 -23.36
CA GLY A 161 17.74 16.47 -23.96
C GLY A 161 17.34 17.75 -23.23
N LYS A 162 17.96 18.07 -22.07
CA LYS A 162 17.73 19.29 -21.26
C LYS A 162 16.26 19.52 -20.90
N LYS A 163 15.54 18.45 -20.53
CA LYS A 163 14.11 18.52 -20.21
C LYS A 163 13.73 17.57 -19.08
N ILE A 164 12.62 17.89 -18.39
CA ILE A 164 12.01 16.99 -17.43
C ILE A 164 11.20 15.95 -18.20
N ILE A 165 11.46 14.67 -17.93
CA ILE A 165 10.81 13.54 -18.60
C ILE A 165 9.80 12.82 -17.72
N GLY A 166 9.72 13.12 -16.42
CA GLY A 166 8.78 12.51 -15.51
C GLY A 166 9.13 12.76 -14.06
N SER A 167 8.61 11.93 -13.18
CA SER A 167 8.95 11.92 -11.77
C SER A 167 9.06 10.48 -11.24
N LEU A 168 9.84 10.30 -10.18
CA LEU A 168 10.03 9.05 -9.44
C LEU A 168 9.64 9.29 -7.98
N ASP A 169 9.05 8.30 -7.34
CA ASP A 169 8.75 8.38 -5.92
C ASP A 169 10.03 8.24 -5.09
N GLN A 170 10.07 8.90 -3.93
CA GLN A 170 11.23 8.88 -3.03
C GLN A 170 11.72 7.47 -2.73
N ARG A 171 10.80 6.52 -2.53
CA ARG A 171 11.16 5.13 -2.25
C ARG A 171 11.90 4.48 -3.41
N PHE A 172 11.43 4.68 -4.65
CA PHE A 172 12.15 4.16 -5.81
C PHE A 172 13.56 4.73 -5.91
N VAL A 173 13.71 6.03 -5.62
CA VAL A 173 15.03 6.69 -5.60
C VAL A 173 15.89 6.14 -4.47
N GLY A 174 15.32 5.86 -3.29
CA GLY A 174 16.02 5.22 -2.17
C GLY A 174 16.51 3.81 -2.49
N ASP A 175 15.68 3.02 -3.18
CA ASP A 175 16.01 1.62 -3.51
C ASP A 175 16.92 1.48 -4.74
N TYR A 176 16.84 2.41 -5.70
CA TYR A 176 17.48 2.29 -7.02
C TYR A 176 18.16 3.57 -7.50
N GLY A 177 18.32 4.59 -6.65
CA GLY A 177 18.88 5.90 -7.02
C GLY A 177 20.39 5.93 -7.23
N ASP A 178 21.11 4.83 -7.02
CA ASP A 178 22.56 4.79 -7.17
C ASP A 178 23.00 5.15 -8.59
N GLN A 179 24.12 5.85 -8.67
CA GLN A 179 24.74 6.22 -9.95
C GLN A 179 25.05 4.98 -10.80
N GLY A 180 24.71 5.04 -12.08
CA GLY A 180 24.89 3.94 -13.03
C GLY A 180 23.71 2.97 -13.11
N ASN A 181 22.77 3.00 -12.19
CA ASN A 181 21.56 2.19 -12.29
C ASN A 181 20.72 2.59 -13.49
N ILE A 182 20.04 1.58 -14.07
CA ILE A 182 19.27 1.72 -15.30
C ILE A 182 17.81 1.41 -15.01
N PHE A 183 16.91 2.27 -15.46
CA PHE A 183 15.46 2.06 -15.36
C PHE A 183 14.74 2.44 -16.66
N VAL A 184 13.49 2.01 -16.79
CA VAL A 184 12.64 2.30 -17.95
C VAL A 184 11.61 3.37 -17.58
N LEU A 185 11.56 4.47 -18.31
CA LEU A 185 10.56 5.51 -18.17
C LEU A 185 10.09 5.97 -19.55
N ARG A 186 8.76 6.04 -19.76
CA ARG A 186 8.15 6.39 -21.06
C ARG A 186 8.63 5.51 -22.23
N GLY A 187 8.83 4.21 -21.96
CA GLY A 187 9.28 3.26 -22.99
C GLY A 187 10.75 3.36 -23.39
N MET A 188 11.52 4.24 -22.75
CA MET A 188 12.95 4.41 -22.98
C MET A 188 13.74 4.01 -21.75
N GLN A 189 14.99 3.57 -21.97
CA GLN A 189 15.91 3.23 -20.89
C GLN A 189 16.77 4.45 -20.53
N TRP A 190 16.94 4.64 -19.22
CA TRP A 190 17.64 5.77 -18.63
C TRP A 190 18.66 5.30 -17.63
N ARG A 191 19.87 5.82 -17.70
CA ARG A 191 20.93 5.60 -16.71
C ARG A 191 20.94 6.78 -15.74
N ILE A 192 21.00 6.51 -14.44
CA ILE A 192 21.14 7.53 -13.41
C ILE A 192 22.58 8.04 -13.41
N LEU A 193 22.72 9.35 -13.56
CA LEU A 193 24.00 10.04 -13.46
C LEU A 193 24.27 10.47 -12.02
N ASN A 194 23.30 11.10 -11.38
CA ASN A 194 23.32 11.47 -9.97
C ASN A 194 21.92 11.79 -9.45
N VAL A 195 21.78 11.82 -8.13
CA VAL A 195 20.57 12.28 -7.43
C VAL A 195 20.91 13.54 -6.65
N ASP A 196 20.17 14.61 -6.92
CA ASP A 196 20.22 15.85 -6.14
C ASP A 196 19.03 15.84 -5.13
N GLU A 197 19.34 15.45 -3.91
CA GLU A 197 18.32 15.37 -2.83
C GLU A 197 17.76 16.73 -2.44
N LYS A 198 18.57 17.81 -2.56
CA LYS A 198 18.14 19.17 -2.22
C LYS A 198 17.16 19.75 -3.24
N ALA A 199 17.40 19.45 -4.51
CA ALA A 199 16.55 19.88 -5.62
C ALA A 199 15.41 18.89 -5.90
N PHE A 200 15.35 17.74 -5.21
CA PHE A 200 14.46 16.61 -5.51
C PHE A 200 14.50 16.25 -7.00
N GLN A 201 15.71 16.03 -7.52
CA GLN A 201 15.96 15.78 -8.94
C GLN A 201 16.88 14.59 -9.15
N VAL A 202 16.52 13.73 -10.11
CA VAL A 202 17.36 12.64 -10.61
C VAL A 202 17.82 13.02 -12.01
N ASN A 203 19.12 13.19 -12.19
CA ASN A 203 19.71 13.48 -13.49
C ASN A 203 20.02 12.18 -14.22
N VAL A 204 19.57 12.08 -15.46
CA VAL A 204 19.67 10.85 -16.26
C VAL A 204 20.16 11.11 -17.67
N GLU A 205 20.65 10.06 -18.33
CA GLU A 205 20.96 10.04 -19.75
C GLU A 205 20.24 8.88 -20.45
N PRO A 206 19.81 9.04 -21.72
CA PRO A 206 19.22 7.93 -22.48
C PRO A 206 20.30 6.91 -22.86
N ILE A 207 19.94 5.62 -22.81
CA ILE A 207 20.81 4.54 -23.26
C ILE A 207 20.08 3.57 -24.18
N SER A 208 20.85 2.91 -25.06
CA SER A 208 20.36 1.85 -25.93
C SER A 208 20.91 0.51 -25.44
N GLY A 209 20.03 -0.35 -24.89
CA GLY A 209 20.40 -1.70 -24.39
C GLY A 209 20.94 -1.70 -22.96
N GLY A 210 20.40 -2.57 -22.11
CA GLY A 210 20.78 -2.72 -20.68
C GLY A 210 19.55 -2.99 -19.79
N GLY A 211 19.66 -2.80 -18.52
CA GLY A 211 18.78 -3.21 -17.45
C GLY A 211 17.26 -3.07 -17.64
N LYS A 212 16.53 -3.92 -16.91
CA LYS A 212 15.07 -4.08 -17.05
C LYS A 212 14.28 -3.59 -15.82
N LYS A 213 14.82 -2.65 -15.04
CA LYS A 213 14.08 -2.13 -13.89
C LYS A 213 13.03 -1.14 -14.37
N VAL A 214 11.77 -1.45 -14.11
CA VAL A 214 10.64 -0.55 -14.36
C VAL A 214 10.34 0.18 -13.06
N PRO A 215 10.28 1.52 -13.05
CA PRO A 215 9.84 2.25 -11.88
C PRO A 215 8.46 1.75 -11.44
N TYR A 216 8.30 1.53 -10.15
CA TYR A 216 7.00 1.38 -9.55
C TYR A 216 6.66 2.70 -8.84
N TRP A 217 5.46 3.16 -9.06
CA TRP A 217 4.91 4.24 -8.26
C TRP A 217 4.16 3.59 -7.11
N GLU A 218 4.40 4.03 -5.89
CA GLU A 218 3.56 3.65 -4.78
C GLU A 218 2.13 4.17 -5.03
N GLY A 219 1.36 3.38 -5.76
CA GLY A 219 -0.07 3.39 -5.59
C GLY A 219 -0.37 2.78 -4.22
N GLU A 220 -1.60 2.96 -3.73
CA GLU A 220 -2.07 2.26 -2.55
C GLU A 220 -1.81 0.76 -2.73
N SER A 221 -0.81 0.21 -2.02
CA SER A 221 -0.55 -1.23 -2.01
C SER A 221 -1.70 -1.91 -1.29
N ILE A 222 -2.75 -2.23 -2.04
CA ILE A 222 -3.97 -2.85 -1.51
C ILE A 222 -3.62 -4.30 -1.18
N PRO A 223 -3.57 -4.68 0.11
CA PRO A 223 -3.27 -6.04 0.48
C PRO A 223 -4.47 -6.94 0.19
N VAL A 224 -4.20 -8.14 -0.32
CA VAL A 224 -5.20 -9.22 -0.37
C VAL A 224 -5.30 -9.82 1.01
N ASP A 225 -6.52 -9.90 1.54
CA ASP A 225 -6.78 -10.51 2.85
C ASP A 225 -6.68 -12.05 2.82
N TYR A 226 -6.58 -12.65 4.00
CA TYR A 226 -6.45 -14.09 4.16
C TYR A 226 -7.65 -14.83 3.53
N ASP A 227 -8.88 -14.38 3.77
CA ASP A 227 -10.08 -15.05 3.30
C ASP A 227 -10.19 -15.05 1.76
N THR A 228 -9.82 -13.93 1.11
CA THR A 228 -9.74 -13.86 -0.35
C THR A 228 -8.68 -14.84 -0.87
N ALA A 229 -7.51 -14.86 -0.26
CA ALA A 229 -6.42 -15.74 -0.69
C ALA A 229 -6.78 -17.22 -0.50
N GLN A 230 -7.41 -17.59 0.62
CA GLN A 230 -7.92 -18.95 0.87
C GLN A 230 -8.98 -19.33 -0.17
N LYS A 231 -9.86 -18.40 -0.53
CA LYS A 231 -10.88 -18.63 -1.55
C LYS A 231 -10.27 -18.84 -2.95
N VAL A 232 -9.20 -18.14 -3.27
CA VAL A 232 -8.41 -18.39 -4.49
C VAL A 232 -7.85 -19.83 -4.47
N GLY A 233 -7.26 -20.27 -3.35
CA GLY A 233 -6.80 -21.64 -3.17
C GLY A 233 -7.91 -22.67 -3.38
N LEU A 234 -9.07 -22.43 -2.76
CA LEU A 234 -10.25 -23.28 -2.92
C LEU A 234 -10.72 -23.36 -4.39
N PHE A 235 -10.69 -22.25 -5.12
CA PHE A 235 -11.08 -22.22 -6.52
C PHE A 235 -10.05 -22.94 -7.42
N ARG A 236 -8.76 -22.84 -7.12
CA ARG A 236 -7.72 -23.63 -7.79
C ARG A 236 -7.97 -25.13 -7.59
N ALA A 237 -8.25 -25.58 -6.36
CA ALA A 237 -8.60 -26.98 -6.07
C ALA A 237 -9.84 -27.45 -6.83
N LYS A 238 -10.94 -26.66 -6.78
CA LYS A 238 -12.19 -26.97 -7.48
C LYS A 238 -12.01 -27.04 -8.99
N THR A 239 -11.21 -26.16 -9.57
CA THR A 239 -10.90 -26.17 -11.01
C THR A 239 -10.13 -27.42 -11.38
N LYS A 240 -9.11 -27.80 -10.60
CA LYS A 240 -8.35 -29.04 -10.81
C LYS A 240 -9.25 -30.27 -10.81
N HIS A 241 -10.25 -30.32 -9.96
CA HIS A 241 -11.20 -31.45 -9.87
C HIS A 241 -12.38 -31.32 -10.86
N GLY A 242 -12.32 -30.38 -11.82
CA GLY A 242 -13.35 -30.20 -12.86
C GLY A 242 -14.66 -29.57 -12.38
N THR A 243 -14.75 -29.17 -11.10
CA THR A 243 -15.96 -28.58 -10.52
C THR A 243 -16.18 -27.14 -10.96
N LEU A 244 -15.12 -26.42 -11.32
CA LEU A 244 -15.15 -25.02 -11.78
C LEU A 244 -14.53 -24.90 -13.18
N SER A 245 -15.24 -25.39 -14.20
CA SER A 245 -14.74 -25.52 -15.57
C SER A 245 -14.40 -24.19 -16.25
N VAL A 246 -14.99 -23.08 -15.80
CA VAL A 246 -14.77 -21.75 -16.37
C VAL A 246 -13.29 -21.32 -16.27
N LEU A 247 -12.56 -21.78 -15.26
CA LEU A 247 -11.16 -21.45 -15.03
C LEU A 247 -10.18 -22.58 -15.46
N ASN A 248 -10.62 -23.57 -16.22
CA ASN A 248 -9.76 -24.68 -16.65
C ASN A 248 -8.54 -24.22 -17.46
N LYS A 249 -8.73 -23.23 -18.35
CA LYS A 249 -7.62 -22.64 -19.10
C LYS A 249 -6.64 -21.93 -18.17
N THR A 250 -7.15 -21.14 -17.26
CA THR A 250 -6.39 -20.36 -16.29
C THR A 250 -5.53 -21.25 -15.38
N ILE A 251 -6.08 -22.38 -14.89
CA ILE A 251 -5.32 -23.32 -14.06
C ILE A 251 -4.19 -24.00 -14.83
N SER A 252 -4.39 -24.29 -16.13
CA SER A 252 -3.35 -24.89 -16.97
C SER A 252 -2.19 -23.91 -17.25
N GLU A 253 -2.48 -22.61 -17.30
CA GLU A 253 -1.47 -21.55 -17.51
C GLU A 253 -0.55 -21.40 -16.29
N LEU A 254 -0.98 -21.80 -15.08
CA LEU A 254 -0.13 -21.78 -13.87
C LEU A 254 1.00 -22.81 -13.93
N ASN A 255 0.88 -23.84 -14.76
CA ASN A 255 1.90 -24.87 -15.03
C ASN A 255 2.50 -25.53 -13.78
N PHE A 256 1.69 -25.79 -12.75
CA PHE A 256 2.10 -26.47 -11.54
C PHE A 256 1.99 -28.00 -11.66
N ASN A 257 3.00 -28.74 -11.23
CA ASN A 257 2.91 -30.20 -11.04
C ASN A 257 1.95 -30.52 -9.87
N VAL A 258 2.06 -29.79 -8.78
CA VAL A 258 1.15 -29.83 -7.63
C VAL A 258 0.56 -28.43 -7.48
N ILE A 259 -0.75 -28.29 -7.53
CA ILE A 259 -1.42 -26.99 -7.43
C ILE A 259 -1.45 -26.56 -5.97
N PRO A 260 -0.88 -25.39 -5.64
CA PRO A 260 -1.04 -24.79 -4.30
C PRO A 260 -2.48 -24.34 -4.12
N ASP A 261 -3.13 -24.84 -3.09
CA ASP A 261 -4.52 -24.56 -2.77
C ASP A 261 -4.67 -24.08 -1.30
N GLU A 262 -5.89 -24.09 -0.76
CA GLU A 262 -6.15 -23.63 0.61
C GLU A 262 -5.55 -24.54 1.70
N LYS A 263 -5.15 -25.78 1.35
CA LYS A 263 -4.60 -26.79 2.27
C LYS A 263 -3.18 -27.20 1.91
N THR A 264 -2.73 -26.90 0.71
CA THR A 264 -1.48 -27.38 0.14
C THR A 264 -0.50 -26.24 -0.07
N ILE A 265 0.60 -26.26 0.66
CA ILE A 265 1.77 -25.40 0.42
C ILE A 265 2.71 -26.15 -0.50
N VAL A 266 3.18 -25.49 -1.56
CA VAL A 266 4.16 -26.05 -2.49
C VAL A 266 5.47 -25.27 -2.33
N ILE A 267 6.58 -26.01 -2.16
CA ILE A 267 7.93 -25.43 -2.08
C ILE A 267 8.70 -25.87 -3.32
N GLU A 268 9.13 -24.87 -4.08
CA GLU A 268 9.99 -25.06 -5.25
C GLU A 268 11.39 -24.55 -4.97
N SER A 269 12.40 -25.30 -5.42
CA SER A 269 13.80 -24.88 -5.36
C SER A 269 14.34 -24.74 -6.76
N VAL A 270 14.78 -23.51 -7.11
CA VAL A 270 15.46 -23.24 -8.38
C VAL A 270 16.95 -23.45 -8.18
N ARG A 271 17.46 -24.57 -8.72
CA ARG A 271 18.84 -25.03 -8.46
C ARG A 271 19.94 -24.12 -9.03
N VAL A 272 19.61 -23.26 -9.98
CA VAL A 272 20.60 -22.44 -10.71
C VAL A 272 21.08 -21.25 -9.92
N ASP A 273 20.18 -20.59 -9.18
CA ASP A 273 20.42 -19.31 -8.52
C ASP A 273 20.18 -19.31 -6.99
N GLY A 274 19.91 -20.48 -6.40
CA GLY A 274 19.67 -20.59 -4.97
C GLY A 274 18.34 -19.96 -4.50
N THR A 275 17.38 -19.85 -5.42
CA THR A 275 16.05 -19.31 -5.12
C THR A 275 15.12 -20.41 -4.59
N ILE A 276 14.40 -20.11 -3.52
CA ILE A 276 13.30 -20.94 -2.99
C ILE A 276 12.01 -20.15 -3.14
N ILE A 277 11.00 -20.77 -3.72
CA ILE A 277 9.66 -20.20 -3.85
C ILE A 277 8.69 -21.05 -3.02
N ILE A 278 8.02 -20.40 -2.06
CA ILE A 278 6.98 -21.02 -1.24
C ILE A 278 5.64 -20.49 -1.72
N HIS A 279 4.84 -21.36 -2.32
CA HIS A 279 3.48 -21.03 -2.76
C HIS A 279 2.50 -21.29 -1.62
N ALA A 280 1.87 -20.22 -1.12
CA ALA A 280 0.96 -20.26 0.00
C ALA A 280 -0.17 -19.25 -0.16
N CYS A 281 -1.41 -19.71 -0.16
CA CYS A 281 -2.59 -18.87 -0.30
C CYS A 281 -2.97 -18.19 1.04
N PHE A 282 -2.07 -17.43 1.65
CA PHE A 282 -2.27 -16.81 2.97
C PHE A 282 -2.55 -15.31 2.92
N GLY A 283 -2.48 -14.70 1.75
CA GLY A 283 -2.68 -13.27 1.58
C GLY A 283 -1.43 -12.44 1.86
N THR A 284 -1.49 -11.16 1.52
CA THR A 284 -0.30 -10.29 1.45
C THR A 284 0.40 -10.13 2.79
N LYS A 285 -0.35 -9.86 3.87
CA LYS A 285 0.26 -9.54 5.18
C LYS A 285 0.91 -10.75 5.84
N ILE A 286 0.24 -11.92 5.78
CA ILE A 286 0.78 -13.15 6.38
C ILE A 286 2.03 -13.57 5.62
N ASN A 287 1.99 -13.61 4.28
CA ASN A 287 3.14 -13.95 3.47
C ASN A 287 4.32 -12.99 3.69
N ALA A 288 4.06 -11.68 3.83
CA ALA A 288 5.11 -10.71 4.12
C ALA A 288 5.76 -10.95 5.51
N THR A 289 4.96 -11.24 6.53
CA THR A 289 5.48 -11.58 7.86
C THR A 289 6.31 -12.85 7.83
N LEU A 290 5.80 -13.91 7.19
CA LEU A 290 6.53 -15.17 7.04
C LEU A 290 7.82 -14.98 6.23
N ALA A 291 7.79 -14.19 5.16
CA ALA A 291 8.97 -13.86 4.36
C ALA A 291 10.08 -13.24 5.22
N THR A 292 9.73 -12.27 6.06
CA THR A 292 10.67 -11.59 6.97
C THR A 292 11.25 -12.58 7.99
N VAL A 293 10.40 -13.38 8.63
CA VAL A 293 10.82 -14.35 9.63
C VAL A 293 11.73 -15.42 9.02
N LEU A 294 11.34 -16.00 7.90
CA LEU A 294 12.12 -17.03 7.21
C LEU A 294 13.46 -16.49 6.70
N SER A 295 13.46 -15.29 6.13
CA SER A 295 14.69 -14.61 5.68
C SER A 295 15.67 -14.42 6.84
N SER A 296 15.18 -13.92 7.99
CA SER A 296 16.00 -13.71 9.18
C SER A 296 16.56 -15.03 9.76
N LEU A 297 15.70 -16.04 9.90
CA LEU A 297 16.10 -17.36 10.42
C LEU A 297 17.14 -18.03 9.51
N LEU A 298 16.91 -18.02 8.19
CA LEU A 298 17.84 -18.60 7.24
C LEU A 298 19.17 -17.83 7.21
N SER A 299 19.13 -16.50 7.25
CA SER A 299 20.34 -15.70 7.29
C SER A 299 21.19 -16.01 8.53
N SER A 300 20.56 -16.13 9.71
CA SER A 300 21.25 -16.47 10.96
C SER A 300 21.81 -17.90 10.94
N THR A 301 21.08 -18.84 10.36
CA THR A 301 21.48 -20.26 10.31
C THR A 301 22.59 -20.51 9.30
N LEU A 302 22.52 -19.86 8.14
CA LEU A 302 23.42 -20.08 7.01
C LEU A 302 24.67 -19.18 7.05
N GLY A 303 24.65 -18.10 7.86
CA GLY A 303 25.77 -17.17 8.00
C GLY A 303 25.94 -16.20 6.83
N TYR A 304 24.94 -16.04 5.97
CA TYR A 304 24.90 -15.08 4.86
C TYR A 304 23.49 -14.52 4.65
N ILE A 305 23.42 -13.39 3.96
CA ILE A 305 22.14 -12.68 3.75
C ILE A 305 21.23 -13.46 2.79
N VAL A 306 20.02 -13.73 3.26
CA VAL A 306 18.92 -14.25 2.45
C VAL A 306 17.91 -13.11 2.26
N GLU A 307 17.74 -12.65 1.03
CA GLU A 307 16.72 -11.67 0.68
C GLU A 307 15.35 -12.32 0.55
N SER A 308 14.29 -11.58 0.88
CA SER A 308 12.92 -12.07 0.73
C SER A 308 12.05 -11.08 -0.02
N ARG A 309 11.12 -11.62 -0.82
CA ARG A 309 10.02 -10.90 -1.45
C ARG A 309 8.76 -11.72 -1.29
N SER A 310 7.60 -11.08 -1.27
CA SER A 310 6.33 -11.81 -1.17
C SER A 310 5.21 -11.09 -1.90
N ASP A 311 4.23 -11.88 -2.31
CA ASP A 311 2.92 -11.41 -2.76
C ASP A 311 1.82 -12.16 -1.98
N ALA A 312 0.56 -12.05 -2.42
CA ALA A 312 -0.57 -12.70 -1.74
C ALA A 312 -0.53 -14.23 -1.79
N TYR A 313 0.27 -14.81 -2.69
CA TYR A 313 0.27 -16.25 -3.02
C TYR A 313 1.65 -16.90 -2.96
N ARG A 314 2.72 -16.09 -2.78
CA ARG A 314 4.11 -16.58 -2.85
C ARG A 314 5.01 -15.83 -1.89
N ILE A 315 6.02 -16.57 -1.40
CA ILE A 315 7.20 -16.05 -0.73
C ILE A 315 8.40 -16.49 -1.55
N VAL A 316 9.25 -15.57 -1.95
CA VAL A 316 10.49 -15.84 -2.70
C VAL A 316 11.66 -15.49 -1.81
N LEU A 317 12.53 -16.49 -1.59
CA LEU A 317 13.77 -16.34 -0.82
C LEU A 317 14.93 -16.50 -1.79
N THR A 318 15.84 -15.54 -1.83
CA THR A 318 17.02 -15.55 -2.71
C THR A 318 18.29 -15.38 -1.92
N SER A 319 19.33 -16.07 -2.32
CA SER A 319 20.65 -15.96 -1.71
C SER A 319 21.73 -15.93 -2.79
N ASN A 320 22.75 -15.07 -2.58
CA ASN A 320 23.93 -15.04 -3.45
C ASN A 320 24.85 -16.26 -3.29
N ALA A 321 24.67 -17.05 -2.24
CA ALA A 321 25.32 -18.33 -2.05
C ALA A 321 24.33 -19.46 -2.37
N ARG A 322 24.76 -20.50 -3.08
CA ARG A 322 23.92 -21.67 -3.38
C ARG A 322 23.41 -22.26 -2.08
N ILE A 323 22.10 -22.23 -1.86
CA ILE A 323 21.47 -22.95 -0.74
C ILE A 323 21.59 -24.45 -1.08
N HIS A 324 22.69 -25.06 -0.64
CA HIS A 324 22.85 -26.51 -0.68
C HIS A 324 22.29 -27.06 0.62
N LYS A 325 21.20 -27.82 0.49
CA LYS A 325 20.51 -28.76 1.42
C LYS A 325 20.61 -28.48 2.94
#